data_84589937e5b52821998c6e6ba6e58708
#
_entry.id   84589937e5b52821998c6e6ba6e58708
#
_cell.length_a   1.000
_cell.length_b   1.000
_cell.length_c   1.000
_cell.angle_alpha   90.00
_cell.angle_beta   90.00
_cell.angle_gamma   90.00
#
_symmetry.space_group_name_H-M   'P 1'
#
loop_
_entity.id
_entity.type
_entity.pdbx_description
1 polymer ?
#
loop_
_entity_poly.entity_id
_entity_poly.type
_entity_poly.pdbx_seq_one_letter_code
_entity_poly.pdbx_strand_id
1 'polypeptide(L)'
;GILQPGSVSATIGTSGVVFAATAAPTKDPKGRLHTFCHAVPGLWHVMGVTQSAGLSLRWLKETFFPGRDYDGMTAAAAQIPAGSEGLEWAPYLLGERTPHLDPEVRAAFAGISTVHTAAHFVRAVLEGVAYSLQDTFTLFAELGIPVSGIRLGGGGARGPLWRKIQAGIYGHAVEVLTAEEGGAFGSALMAGVGAGHWANLDEACGQAIEVAQRIEPDAADLVAYKAGYAKWRKLYPALKSVR
;
A
#
# COMPACT_ATOMS: atom_id res chain seq x y z
N GLY A 1 -14.65 -2.08 7.11
CA GLY A 1 -14.65 -1.22 8.29
C GLY A 1 -14.08 0.18 8.11
N ILE A 2 -14.05 0.70 6.88
CA ILE A 2 -13.68 2.09 6.61
C ILE A 2 -14.99 2.89 6.55
N LEU A 3 -15.46 3.37 7.71
CA LEU A 3 -16.81 3.93 7.87
C LEU A 3 -16.83 5.45 8.08
N GLN A 4 -15.69 6.08 8.33
CA GLN A 4 -15.64 7.49 8.70
C GLN A 4 -14.58 8.22 7.88
N PRO A 5 -14.79 9.52 7.58
CA PRO A 5 -13.76 10.35 6.96
C PRO A 5 -12.44 10.31 7.74
N GLY A 6 -11.34 10.11 7.02
CA GLY A 6 -10.02 9.92 7.61
C GLY A 6 -9.63 8.46 7.87
N SER A 7 -10.58 7.54 7.89
CA SER A 7 -10.25 6.11 7.87
C SER A 7 -9.76 5.70 6.48
N VAL A 8 -8.66 4.97 6.43
CA VAL A 8 -7.98 4.57 5.19
C VAL A 8 -7.74 3.07 5.19
N SER A 9 -7.85 2.43 4.04
CA SER A 9 -7.27 1.11 3.81
C SER A 9 -6.13 1.19 2.81
N ALA A 10 -5.03 0.47 3.08
CA ALA A 10 -3.93 0.24 2.15
C ALA A 10 -3.84 -1.26 1.87
N THR A 11 -4.23 -1.66 0.67
CA THR A 11 -4.31 -3.06 0.28
C THR A 11 -3.24 -3.40 -0.75
N ILE A 12 -2.43 -4.41 -0.47
CA ILE A 12 -1.43 -4.96 -1.39
C ILE A 12 -1.90 -6.36 -1.81
N GLY A 13 -2.57 -6.41 -2.94
CA GLY A 13 -2.83 -7.63 -3.72
C GLY A 13 -1.87 -7.73 -4.89
N THR A 14 -2.27 -8.24 -6.05
CA THR A 14 -1.50 -8.16 -7.30
C THR A 14 -1.19 -6.70 -7.65
N SER A 15 -2.20 -5.85 -7.62
CA SER A 15 -2.12 -4.39 -7.62
C SER A 15 -2.17 -3.85 -6.18
N GLY A 16 -1.90 -2.54 -6.01
CA GLY A 16 -2.03 -1.85 -4.75
C GLY A 16 -3.15 -0.81 -4.80
N VAL A 17 -3.90 -0.68 -3.71
CA VAL A 17 -4.98 0.30 -3.59
C VAL A 17 -4.90 1.00 -2.25
N VAL A 18 -4.88 2.33 -2.27
CA VAL A 18 -5.11 3.14 -1.07
C VAL A 18 -6.47 3.81 -1.22
N PHE A 19 -7.36 3.54 -0.28
CA PHE A 19 -8.75 3.95 -0.27
C PHE A 19 -9.04 4.77 0.99
N ALA A 20 -9.65 5.93 0.86
CA ALA A 20 -10.05 6.79 1.97
C ALA A 20 -11.54 7.15 1.88
N ALA A 21 -12.27 7.03 3.00
CA ALA A 21 -13.61 7.56 3.11
C ALA A 21 -13.58 9.10 3.23
N THR A 22 -14.53 9.78 2.57
CA THR A 22 -14.69 11.22 2.60
C THR A 22 -16.15 11.63 2.80
N ALA A 23 -16.38 12.78 3.45
CA ALA A 23 -17.74 13.29 3.69
C ALA A 23 -18.39 13.90 2.43
N ALA A 24 -17.59 14.26 1.44
CA ALA A 24 -18.03 14.88 0.20
C ALA A 24 -17.20 14.35 -0.99
N PRO A 25 -17.72 14.47 -2.23
CA PRO A 25 -16.97 14.05 -3.41
C PRO A 25 -15.74 14.95 -3.60
N THR A 26 -14.55 14.37 -3.40
CA THR A 26 -13.27 15.05 -3.60
C THR A 26 -12.71 14.63 -4.94
N LYS A 27 -12.53 15.56 -5.86
CA LYS A 27 -12.02 15.31 -7.20
C LYS A 27 -10.57 15.78 -7.32
N ASP A 28 -9.69 14.91 -7.80
CA ASP A 28 -8.36 15.35 -8.24
C ASP A 28 -8.46 16.03 -9.62
N PRO A 29 -8.05 17.32 -9.75
CA PRO A 29 -8.14 18.04 -11.03
C PRO A 29 -7.33 17.40 -12.16
N LYS A 30 -6.31 16.61 -11.82
CA LYS A 30 -5.43 15.92 -12.77
C LYS A 30 -5.89 14.49 -13.08
N GLY A 31 -6.97 14.00 -12.47
CA GLY A 31 -7.53 12.67 -12.71
C GLY A 31 -6.68 11.50 -12.21
N ARG A 32 -5.72 11.75 -11.31
CA ARG A 32 -4.80 10.73 -10.75
C ARG A 32 -5.46 9.80 -9.74
N LEU A 33 -6.58 10.26 -9.14
CA LEU A 33 -7.39 9.53 -8.17
C LEU A 33 -8.80 9.29 -8.70
N HIS A 34 -9.44 8.25 -8.19
CA HIS A 34 -10.84 7.93 -8.47
C HIS A 34 -11.71 8.36 -7.30
N THR A 35 -12.90 8.87 -7.61
CA THR A 35 -13.93 9.23 -6.63
C THR A 35 -15.22 8.52 -6.96
N PHE A 36 -15.82 7.83 -5.98
CA PHE A 36 -17.08 7.12 -6.10
C PHE A 36 -17.95 7.29 -4.86
N CYS A 37 -19.23 6.92 -4.96
CA CYS A 37 -20.10 6.77 -3.80
C CYS A 37 -19.56 5.65 -2.90
N HIS A 38 -19.63 5.87 -1.60
CA HIS A 38 -19.27 4.86 -0.61
C HIS A 38 -20.45 3.90 -0.37
N ALA A 39 -20.17 2.69 0.15
CA ALA A 39 -21.23 1.75 0.57
C ALA A 39 -22.02 2.27 1.77
N VAL A 40 -21.42 3.10 2.63
CA VAL A 40 -22.12 3.80 3.71
C VAL A 40 -22.91 4.97 3.12
N PRO A 41 -24.23 5.06 3.37
CA PRO A 41 -25.04 6.16 2.88
C PRO A 41 -24.50 7.54 3.31
N GLY A 42 -24.49 8.47 2.37
CA GLY A 42 -24.03 9.86 2.63
C GLY A 42 -22.50 10.05 2.59
N LEU A 43 -21.72 8.98 2.46
CA LEU A 43 -20.28 9.07 2.29
C LEU A 43 -19.83 8.90 0.84
N TRP A 44 -18.63 9.33 0.57
CA TRP A 44 -17.89 9.13 -0.65
C TRP A 44 -16.56 8.43 -0.34
N HIS A 45 -15.88 7.98 -1.37
CA HIS A 45 -14.51 7.54 -1.22
C HIS A 45 -13.62 8.03 -2.35
N VAL A 46 -12.36 8.19 -2.03
CA VAL A 46 -11.30 8.51 -2.99
C VAL A 46 -10.27 7.40 -2.93
N MET A 47 -9.77 6.97 -4.08
CA MET A 47 -8.74 5.94 -4.12
C MET A 47 -7.69 6.18 -5.19
N GLY A 48 -6.45 5.80 -4.87
CA GLY A 48 -5.34 5.63 -5.81
C GLY A 48 -5.03 4.16 -6.03
N VAL A 49 -4.59 3.84 -7.24
CA VAL A 49 -4.30 2.45 -7.67
C VAL A 49 -2.91 2.39 -8.28
N THR A 50 -2.07 1.46 -7.79
CA THR A 50 -0.79 1.11 -8.40
C THR A 50 -0.90 -0.24 -9.09
N GLN A 51 -0.25 -0.42 -10.26
CA GLN A 51 -0.49 -1.58 -11.12
C GLN A 51 0.24 -2.85 -10.65
N SER A 52 1.39 -2.72 -10.03
CA SER A 52 2.27 -3.86 -9.78
C SER A 52 2.80 -3.89 -8.35
N ALA A 53 1.90 -4.10 -7.37
CA ALA A 53 2.24 -4.16 -5.95
C ALA A 53 2.78 -5.55 -5.54
N GLY A 54 1.94 -6.46 -5.06
CA GLY A 54 2.36 -7.82 -4.73
C GLY A 54 2.86 -8.60 -5.95
N LEU A 55 2.44 -8.19 -7.16
CA LEU A 55 3.00 -8.69 -8.42
C LEU A 55 4.52 -8.50 -8.48
N SER A 56 5.07 -7.39 -7.97
CA SER A 56 6.52 -7.15 -7.96
C SER A 56 7.28 -8.22 -7.17
N LEU A 57 6.82 -8.55 -5.97
CA LEU A 57 7.46 -9.59 -5.16
C LEU A 57 7.29 -10.98 -5.79
N ARG A 58 6.10 -11.27 -6.33
CA ARG A 58 5.85 -12.53 -7.04
C ARG A 58 6.74 -12.67 -8.26
N TRP A 59 6.82 -11.65 -9.11
CA TRP A 59 7.68 -11.62 -10.29
C TRP A 59 9.15 -11.83 -9.91
N LEU A 60 9.65 -11.10 -8.89
CA LEU A 60 11.02 -11.26 -8.40
C LEU A 60 11.30 -12.71 -7.99
N LYS A 61 10.38 -13.30 -7.20
CA LYS A 61 10.50 -14.69 -6.74
C LYS A 61 10.53 -15.68 -7.90
N GLU A 62 9.56 -15.59 -8.80
CA GLU A 62 9.41 -16.55 -9.91
C GLU A 62 10.55 -16.44 -10.92
N THR A 63 11.07 -15.24 -11.15
CA THR A 63 12.12 -14.98 -12.15
C THR A 63 13.52 -15.28 -11.62
N PHE A 64 13.83 -14.89 -10.37
CA PHE A 64 15.22 -14.93 -9.87
C PHE A 64 15.42 -15.90 -8.72
N PHE A 65 14.36 -16.30 -8.04
CA PHE A 65 14.43 -17.17 -6.85
C PHE A 65 13.45 -18.35 -6.93
N PRO A 66 13.42 -19.11 -8.04
CA PRO A 66 12.50 -20.24 -8.19
C PRO A 66 12.71 -21.25 -7.05
N GLY A 67 11.61 -21.74 -6.47
CA GLY A 67 11.66 -22.71 -5.37
C GLY A 67 11.85 -22.09 -3.97
N ARG A 68 12.18 -20.80 -3.84
CA ARG A 68 12.20 -20.14 -2.53
C ARG A 68 10.77 -19.85 -2.06
N ASP A 69 10.52 -19.95 -0.75
CA ASP A 69 9.28 -19.48 -0.14
C ASP A 69 9.36 -18.00 0.23
N TYR A 70 8.20 -17.36 0.42
CA TYR A 70 8.14 -15.94 0.77
C TYR A 70 8.68 -15.65 2.16
N ASP A 71 8.48 -16.56 3.12
CA ASP A 71 8.87 -16.37 4.52
C ASP A 71 10.39 -16.34 4.65
N GLY A 72 11.10 -17.27 4.03
CA GLY A 72 12.56 -17.29 4.00
C GLY A 72 13.15 -16.06 3.28
N MET A 73 12.54 -15.64 2.15
CA MET A 73 12.96 -14.44 1.43
C MET A 73 12.81 -13.18 2.27
N THR A 74 11.65 -13.01 2.92
CA THR A 74 11.38 -11.82 3.73
C THR A 74 12.14 -11.83 5.06
N ALA A 75 12.40 -12.99 5.66
CA ALA A 75 13.24 -13.12 6.84
C ALA A 75 14.69 -12.69 6.54
N ALA A 76 15.26 -13.08 5.38
CA ALA A 76 16.57 -12.60 4.94
C ALA A 76 16.56 -11.08 4.70
N ALA A 77 15.52 -10.55 4.05
CA ALA A 77 15.36 -9.12 3.79
C ALA A 77 15.19 -8.29 5.09
N ALA A 78 14.69 -8.90 6.17
CA ALA A 78 14.57 -8.23 7.47
C ALA A 78 15.91 -7.89 8.12
N GLN A 79 17.00 -8.53 7.68
CA GLN A 79 18.36 -8.23 8.16
C GLN A 79 18.98 -7.02 7.42
N ILE A 80 18.38 -6.59 6.32
CA ILE A 80 18.86 -5.44 5.55
C ILE A 80 18.28 -4.17 6.16
N PRO A 81 19.08 -3.11 6.34
CA PRO A 81 18.59 -1.85 6.91
C PRO A 81 17.57 -1.17 6.00
N ALA A 82 16.79 -0.26 6.58
CA ALA A 82 15.85 0.59 5.86
C ALA A 82 16.56 1.38 4.75
N GLY A 83 15.96 1.41 3.55
CA GLY A 83 16.55 2.02 2.35
C GLY A 83 17.44 1.08 1.55
N SER A 84 17.49 -0.23 1.89
CA SER A 84 18.17 -1.29 1.10
C SER A 84 19.60 -0.92 0.68
N GLU A 85 20.35 -0.18 1.52
CA GLU A 85 21.68 0.35 1.23
C GLU A 85 21.77 1.10 -0.11
N GLY A 86 20.67 1.78 -0.49
CA GLY A 86 20.58 2.60 -1.70
C GLY A 86 20.09 1.88 -2.95
N LEU A 87 19.76 0.59 -2.87
CA LEU A 87 19.06 -0.13 -3.94
C LEU A 87 17.59 0.24 -3.94
N GLU A 88 17.08 0.70 -5.06
CA GLU A 88 15.69 1.13 -5.22
C GLU A 88 14.97 0.31 -6.29
N TRP A 89 13.68 0.11 -6.10
CA TRP A 89 12.79 -0.55 -7.05
C TRP A 89 11.67 0.38 -7.50
N ALA A 90 11.54 0.60 -8.80
CA ALA A 90 10.39 1.23 -9.43
C ALA A 90 9.42 0.14 -9.92
N PRO A 91 8.21 -0.02 -9.30
CA PRO A 91 7.36 -1.21 -9.50
C PRO A 91 6.50 -1.17 -10.78
N TYR A 92 6.96 -0.57 -11.87
CA TYR A 92 6.16 -0.28 -13.05
C TYR A 92 6.12 -1.43 -14.07
N LEU A 93 6.01 -2.69 -13.62
CA LEU A 93 6.00 -3.88 -14.49
C LEU A 93 4.93 -3.82 -15.59
N LEU A 94 3.76 -3.26 -15.26
CA LEU A 94 2.61 -3.14 -16.17
C LEU A 94 2.26 -1.66 -16.48
N GLY A 95 3.26 -0.79 -16.48
CA GLY A 95 3.00 0.64 -16.44
C GLY A 95 2.58 1.10 -15.06
N GLU A 96 2.14 2.36 -14.93
CA GLU A 96 1.64 2.87 -13.65
C GLU A 96 0.43 3.77 -13.82
N ARG A 97 -0.54 3.64 -12.90
CA ARG A 97 -1.76 4.44 -12.89
C ARG A 97 -1.59 5.66 -11.99
N THR A 98 -1.72 5.51 -10.69
CA THR A 98 -1.52 6.59 -9.71
C THR A 98 -0.05 6.70 -9.33
N PRO A 99 0.58 7.89 -9.41
CA PRO A 99 0.02 9.18 -9.85
C PRO A 99 0.31 9.51 -11.33
N HIS A 100 0.93 8.62 -12.07
CA HIS A 100 1.62 8.94 -13.32
C HIS A 100 0.72 8.88 -14.56
N LEU A 101 -0.33 8.03 -14.53
CA LEU A 101 -1.24 7.76 -15.66
C LEU A 101 -0.45 7.36 -16.93
N ASP A 102 0.57 6.54 -16.76
CA ASP A 102 1.54 6.17 -17.78
C ASP A 102 1.57 4.65 -18.01
N PRO A 103 0.87 4.12 -19.03
CA PRO A 103 0.85 2.69 -19.33
C PRO A 103 2.16 2.18 -19.93
N GLU A 104 3.04 3.09 -20.38
CA GLU A 104 4.25 2.74 -21.13
C GLU A 104 5.50 2.67 -20.26
N VAL A 105 5.51 3.28 -19.07
CA VAL A 105 6.67 3.18 -18.15
C VAL A 105 6.91 1.73 -17.75
N ARG A 106 8.17 1.36 -17.55
CA ARG A 106 8.55 0.01 -17.15
C ARG A 106 9.38 0.03 -15.86
N ALA A 107 9.31 -1.11 -15.15
CA ALA A 107 10.00 -1.30 -13.89
C ALA A 107 11.51 -1.25 -14.05
N ALA A 108 12.20 -0.83 -12.98
CA ALA A 108 13.65 -0.82 -12.93
C ALA A 108 14.18 -0.95 -11.50
N PHE A 109 15.32 -1.61 -11.36
CA PHE A 109 16.19 -1.46 -10.20
C PHE A 109 17.20 -0.33 -10.47
N ALA A 110 17.40 0.53 -9.49
CA ALA A 110 18.38 1.62 -9.55
C ALA A 110 19.33 1.56 -8.35
N GLY A 111 20.57 1.98 -8.56
CA GLY A 111 21.58 2.00 -7.50
C GLY A 111 22.26 0.66 -7.22
N ILE A 112 22.19 -0.30 -8.13
CA ILE A 112 22.86 -1.61 -7.97
C ILE A 112 24.37 -1.41 -7.82
N SER A 113 24.94 -2.09 -6.81
CA SER A 113 26.40 -2.16 -6.58
C SER A 113 26.82 -3.56 -6.12
N THR A 114 28.10 -3.78 -5.95
CA THR A 114 28.67 -5.08 -5.56
C THR A 114 28.33 -5.53 -4.14
N VAL A 115 27.80 -4.65 -3.29
CA VAL A 115 27.42 -5.00 -1.92
C VAL A 115 26.02 -5.65 -1.85
N HIS A 116 25.21 -5.47 -2.89
CA HIS A 116 23.83 -5.92 -2.89
C HIS A 116 23.71 -7.43 -3.12
N THR A 117 23.00 -8.09 -2.23
CA THR A 117 22.69 -9.52 -2.27
C THR A 117 21.20 -9.74 -2.60
N ALA A 118 20.79 -10.99 -2.79
CA ALA A 118 19.41 -11.36 -2.99
C ALA A 118 18.44 -10.75 -1.95
N ALA A 119 18.88 -10.64 -0.69
CA ALA A 119 18.08 -10.05 0.40
C ALA A 119 17.81 -8.55 0.17
N HIS A 120 18.77 -7.82 -0.38
CA HIS A 120 18.60 -6.40 -0.74
C HIS A 120 17.58 -6.22 -1.85
N PHE A 121 17.55 -7.08 -2.87
CA PHE A 121 16.56 -7.02 -3.95
C PHE A 121 15.15 -7.26 -3.41
N VAL A 122 14.98 -8.23 -2.50
CA VAL A 122 13.69 -8.45 -1.84
C VAL A 122 13.29 -7.21 -1.02
N ARG A 123 14.20 -6.68 -0.21
CA ARG A 123 13.96 -5.48 0.61
C ARG A 123 13.57 -4.28 -0.25
N ALA A 124 14.33 -4.00 -1.31
CA ALA A 124 14.06 -2.92 -2.25
C ALA A 124 12.68 -3.04 -2.91
N VAL A 125 12.26 -4.27 -3.26
CA VAL A 125 10.91 -4.51 -3.82
C VAL A 125 9.81 -4.19 -2.80
N LEU A 126 9.95 -4.63 -1.54
CA LEU A 126 8.97 -4.33 -0.50
C LEU A 126 8.86 -2.82 -0.25
N GLU A 127 9.98 -2.11 -0.21
CA GLU A 127 10.06 -0.66 -0.01
C GLU A 127 9.53 0.11 -1.23
N GLY A 128 9.94 -0.24 -2.45
CA GLY A 128 9.50 0.41 -3.68
C GLY A 128 8.00 0.31 -3.92
N VAL A 129 7.40 -0.83 -3.58
CA VAL A 129 5.93 -0.98 -3.60
C VAL A 129 5.27 -0.08 -2.56
N ALA A 130 5.80 -0.02 -1.34
CA ALA A 130 5.25 0.86 -0.30
C ALA A 130 5.41 2.35 -0.68
N TYR A 131 6.52 2.76 -1.33
CA TYR A 131 6.70 4.11 -1.87
C TYR A 131 5.68 4.43 -2.97
N SER A 132 5.35 3.48 -3.83
CA SER A 132 4.31 3.66 -4.86
C SER A 132 2.93 3.90 -4.23
N LEU A 133 2.59 3.22 -3.13
CA LEU A 133 1.36 3.51 -2.39
C LEU A 133 1.45 4.86 -1.65
N GLN A 134 2.65 5.24 -1.15
CA GLN A 134 2.89 6.54 -0.50
C GLN A 134 2.58 7.72 -1.44
N ASP A 135 2.73 7.58 -2.75
CA ASP A 135 2.30 8.60 -3.71
C ASP A 135 0.81 8.93 -3.56
N THR A 136 -0.04 7.93 -3.27
CA THR A 136 -1.47 8.19 -3.01
C THR A 136 -1.68 8.99 -1.72
N PHE A 137 -0.97 8.68 -0.64
CA PHE A 137 -1.04 9.48 0.59
C PHE A 137 -0.56 10.92 0.38
N THR A 138 0.45 11.11 -0.47
CA THR A 138 0.90 12.45 -0.88
C THR A 138 -0.21 13.21 -1.60
N LEU A 139 -0.94 12.54 -2.50
CA LEU A 139 -2.10 13.14 -3.18
C LEU A 139 -3.25 13.43 -2.21
N PHE A 140 -3.48 12.58 -1.21
CA PHE A 140 -4.46 12.85 -0.16
C PHE A 140 -4.11 14.13 0.60
N ALA A 141 -2.84 14.31 0.97
CA ALA A 141 -2.37 15.54 1.62
C ALA A 141 -2.54 16.77 0.71
N GLU A 142 -2.20 16.68 -0.59
CA GLU A 142 -2.42 17.75 -1.57
C GLU A 142 -3.89 18.19 -1.67
N LEU A 143 -4.83 17.25 -1.49
CA LEU A 143 -6.27 17.48 -1.60
C LEU A 143 -6.97 17.75 -0.25
N GLY A 144 -6.21 17.79 0.84
CA GLY A 144 -6.75 18.00 2.18
C GLY A 144 -7.58 16.83 2.71
N ILE A 145 -7.36 15.61 2.19
CA ILE A 145 -8.02 14.39 2.67
C ILE A 145 -7.31 13.92 3.94
N PRO A 146 -8.00 13.85 5.09
CA PRO A 146 -7.37 13.45 6.34
C PRO A 146 -7.02 11.96 6.36
N VAL A 147 -5.97 11.61 7.11
CA VAL A 147 -5.57 10.23 7.39
C VAL A 147 -5.45 10.09 8.90
N SER A 148 -6.42 9.42 9.53
CA SER A 148 -6.47 9.22 10.99
C SER A 148 -6.14 7.79 11.43
N GLY A 149 -6.27 6.82 10.54
CA GLY A 149 -5.95 5.41 10.78
C GLY A 149 -5.84 4.66 9.46
N ILE A 150 -4.90 3.71 9.40
CA ILE A 150 -4.64 2.93 8.20
C ILE A 150 -4.82 1.45 8.52
N ARG A 151 -5.71 0.78 7.80
CA ARG A 151 -5.89 -0.67 7.83
C ARG A 151 -5.20 -1.32 6.66
N LEU A 152 -4.34 -2.29 6.94
CA LEU A 152 -3.64 -3.05 5.90
C LEU A 152 -4.50 -4.23 5.44
N GLY A 153 -4.46 -4.52 4.14
CA GLY A 153 -5.17 -5.64 3.54
C GLY A 153 -4.34 -6.39 2.49
N GLY A 154 -4.85 -7.54 2.07
CA GLY A 154 -4.24 -8.38 1.06
C GLY A 154 -2.95 -9.08 1.50
N GLY A 155 -2.21 -9.64 0.55
CA GLY A 155 -0.96 -10.37 0.81
C GLY A 155 0.13 -9.54 1.49
N GLY A 156 0.18 -8.23 1.25
CA GLY A 156 1.13 -7.32 1.88
C GLY A 156 0.89 -7.10 3.38
N ALA A 157 -0.30 -7.47 3.88
CA ALA A 157 -0.61 -7.43 5.31
C ALA A 157 -0.17 -8.70 6.06
N ARG A 158 0.25 -9.78 5.37
CA ARG A 158 0.61 -11.05 6.01
C ARG A 158 2.02 -11.05 6.58
N GLY A 159 2.99 -10.47 5.85
CA GLY A 159 4.40 -10.49 6.24
C GLY A 159 4.75 -9.45 7.31
N PRO A 160 5.33 -9.85 8.47
CA PRO A 160 5.68 -8.91 9.54
C PRO A 160 6.64 -7.79 9.09
N LEU A 161 7.62 -8.12 8.25
CA LEU A 161 8.52 -7.12 7.68
C LEU A 161 7.78 -6.08 6.84
N TRP A 162 6.87 -6.53 5.96
CA TRP A 162 6.17 -5.61 5.07
C TRP A 162 5.21 -4.68 5.83
N ARG A 163 4.60 -5.16 6.92
CA ARG A 163 3.80 -4.31 7.85
C ARG A 163 4.66 -3.18 8.45
N LYS A 164 5.88 -3.49 8.94
CA LYS A 164 6.82 -2.50 9.48
C LYS A 164 7.26 -1.49 8.43
N ILE A 165 7.61 -1.96 7.23
CA ILE A 165 7.99 -1.10 6.09
C ILE A 165 6.83 -0.14 5.75
N GLN A 166 5.59 -0.64 5.66
CA GLN A 166 4.42 0.18 5.37
C GLN A 166 4.19 1.23 6.47
N ALA A 167 4.24 0.85 7.76
CA ALA A 167 4.11 1.81 8.85
C ALA A 167 5.19 2.90 8.78
N GLY A 168 6.45 2.52 8.57
CA GLY A 168 7.58 3.45 8.46
C GLY A 168 7.49 4.38 7.26
N ILE A 169 7.12 3.87 6.09
CA ILE A 169 7.01 4.68 4.86
C ILE A 169 5.79 5.60 4.90
N TYR A 170 4.64 5.13 5.39
CA TYR A 170 3.44 5.96 5.50
C TYR A 170 3.53 6.96 6.65
N GLY A 171 4.44 6.75 7.61
CA GLY A 171 4.62 7.61 8.78
C GLY A 171 3.42 7.58 9.74
N HIS A 172 2.64 6.51 9.71
CA HIS A 172 1.44 6.31 10.50
C HIS A 172 1.42 4.91 11.12
N ALA A 173 0.80 4.77 12.28
CA ALA A 173 0.43 3.46 12.78
C ALA A 173 -0.49 2.75 11.79
N VAL A 174 -0.25 1.45 11.59
CA VAL A 174 -1.08 0.61 10.72
C VAL A 174 -1.70 -0.53 11.51
N GLU A 175 -2.90 -0.93 11.12
CA GLU A 175 -3.69 -1.98 11.76
C GLU A 175 -3.88 -3.16 10.81
N VAL A 176 -3.83 -4.37 11.36
CA VAL A 176 -4.19 -5.61 10.68
C VAL A 176 -5.38 -6.21 11.40
N LEU A 177 -6.40 -6.61 10.66
CA LEU A 177 -7.61 -7.19 11.20
C LEU A 177 -7.47 -8.73 11.33
N THR A 178 -8.26 -9.33 12.19
CA THR A 178 -8.40 -10.80 12.30
C THR A 178 -9.00 -11.39 11.03
N ALA A 179 -9.92 -10.68 10.36
CA ALA A 179 -10.54 -11.08 9.11
C ALA A 179 -9.64 -10.73 7.92
N GLU A 180 -9.21 -11.74 7.15
CA GLU A 180 -8.34 -11.57 5.98
C GLU A 180 -9.11 -11.20 4.70
N GLU A 181 -10.37 -11.61 4.58
CA GLU A 181 -11.21 -11.52 3.36
C GLU A 181 -11.93 -10.16 3.25
N GLY A 182 -11.17 -9.07 3.10
CA GLY A 182 -11.68 -7.70 3.20
C GLY A 182 -12.96 -7.40 2.41
N GLY A 183 -12.99 -7.68 1.11
CA GLY A 183 -14.15 -7.41 0.25
C GLY A 183 -15.33 -8.35 0.51
N ALA A 184 -15.08 -9.66 0.62
CA ALA A 184 -16.10 -10.66 0.92
C ALA A 184 -16.71 -10.44 2.32
N PHE A 185 -15.85 -10.16 3.31
CA PHE A 185 -16.28 -9.85 4.66
C PHE A 185 -17.14 -8.59 4.71
N GLY A 186 -16.74 -7.52 4.01
CA GLY A 186 -17.56 -6.30 3.91
C GLY A 186 -18.93 -6.55 3.27
N SER A 187 -19.00 -7.40 2.22
CA SER A 187 -20.28 -7.80 1.61
C SER A 187 -21.15 -8.60 2.56
N ALA A 188 -20.57 -9.49 3.37
CA ALA A 188 -21.30 -10.24 4.39
C ALA A 188 -21.89 -9.32 5.48
N LEU A 189 -21.13 -8.31 5.92
CA LEU A 189 -21.64 -7.32 6.88
C LEU A 189 -22.81 -6.52 6.29
N MET A 190 -22.73 -6.07 5.03
CA MET A 190 -23.84 -5.39 4.35
C MET A 190 -25.06 -6.30 4.19
N ALA A 191 -24.88 -7.56 3.87
CA ALA A 191 -25.97 -8.54 3.80
C ALA A 191 -26.64 -8.74 5.16
N GLY A 192 -25.86 -8.81 6.25
CA GLY A 192 -26.39 -8.88 7.62
C GLY A 192 -27.24 -7.69 8.01
N VAL A 193 -26.83 -6.48 7.63
CA VAL A 193 -27.64 -5.27 7.82
C VAL A 193 -28.92 -5.35 6.97
N GLY A 194 -28.82 -5.75 5.71
CA GLY A 194 -29.97 -5.91 4.82
C GLY A 194 -30.98 -6.96 5.30
N ALA A 195 -30.49 -8.00 5.99
CA ALA A 195 -31.33 -9.03 6.59
C ALA A 195 -31.89 -8.65 8.00
N GLY A 196 -31.56 -7.47 8.52
CA GLY A 196 -32.00 -7.00 9.83
C GLY A 196 -31.25 -7.63 11.02
N HIS A 197 -30.10 -8.26 10.80
CA HIS A 197 -29.26 -8.80 11.88
C HIS A 197 -28.57 -7.68 12.68
N TRP A 198 -28.18 -6.60 12.00
CA TRP A 198 -27.69 -5.36 12.58
C TRP A 198 -28.51 -4.18 12.08
N ALA A 199 -28.66 -3.16 12.90
CA ALA A 199 -29.43 -1.97 12.53
C ALA A 199 -28.75 -1.13 11.44
N ASN A 200 -27.41 -1.11 11.40
CA ASN A 200 -26.60 -0.34 10.46
C ASN A 200 -25.19 -0.90 10.37
N LEU A 201 -24.36 -0.32 9.47
CA LEU A 201 -22.99 -0.75 9.25
C LEU A 201 -22.05 -0.39 10.42
N ASP A 202 -22.34 0.67 11.19
CA ASP A 202 -21.53 1.01 12.36
C ASP A 202 -21.64 -0.08 13.43
N GLU A 203 -22.87 -0.54 13.70
CA GLU A 203 -23.12 -1.65 14.61
C GLU A 203 -22.46 -2.95 14.10
N ALA A 204 -22.69 -3.30 12.83
CA ALA A 204 -22.13 -4.49 12.23
C ALA A 204 -20.58 -4.50 12.31
N CYS A 205 -19.94 -3.40 11.97
CA CYS A 205 -18.48 -3.29 12.03
C CYS A 205 -17.97 -3.24 13.47
N GLY A 206 -18.69 -2.57 14.38
CA GLY A 206 -18.31 -2.51 15.80
C GLY A 206 -18.33 -3.87 16.50
N GLN A 207 -19.25 -4.76 16.08
CA GLN A 207 -19.34 -6.12 16.65
C GLN A 207 -18.45 -7.15 15.95
N ALA A 208 -18.22 -7.01 14.64
CA ALA A 208 -17.60 -8.05 13.84
C ALA A 208 -16.13 -7.76 13.45
N ILE A 209 -15.66 -6.51 13.58
CA ILE A 209 -14.28 -6.16 13.20
C ILE A 209 -13.40 -6.09 14.45
N GLU A 210 -12.37 -6.91 14.43
CA GLU A 210 -11.37 -6.96 15.49
C GLU A 210 -9.98 -6.66 14.92
N VAL A 211 -9.23 -5.79 15.62
CA VAL A 211 -7.83 -5.48 15.30
C VAL A 211 -6.93 -6.55 15.90
N ALA A 212 -6.33 -7.38 15.06
CA ALA A 212 -5.39 -8.42 15.48
C ALA A 212 -4.05 -7.84 15.91
N GLN A 213 -3.58 -6.80 15.22
CA GLN A 213 -2.30 -6.16 15.52
C GLN A 213 -2.29 -4.71 15.09
N ARG A 214 -1.68 -3.85 15.91
CA ARG A 214 -1.30 -2.48 15.58
C ARG A 214 0.21 -2.36 15.56
N ILE A 215 0.75 -1.75 14.51
CA ILE A 215 2.18 -1.57 14.28
C ILE A 215 2.47 -0.07 14.21
N GLU A 216 3.27 0.43 15.15
CA GLU A 216 3.77 1.80 15.13
C GLU A 216 4.99 1.91 14.22
N PRO A 217 5.20 3.07 13.55
CA PRO A 217 6.41 3.32 12.80
C PRO A 217 7.61 3.44 13.75
N ASP A 218 8.75 2.84 13.36
CA ASP A 218 10.00 3.02 14.08
C ASP A 218 10.59 4.40 13.79
N ALA A 219 10.98 5.14 14.82
CA ALA A 219 11.49 6.50 14.68
C ALA A 219 12.82 6.56 13.88
N ALA A 220 13.67 5.54 13.99
CA ALA A 220 14.91 5.46 13.22
C ALA A 220 14.64 5.23 11.73
N ASP A 221 13.69 4.35 11.42
CA ASP A 221 13.30 4.02 10.05
C ASP A 221 12.59 5.20 9.36
N LEU A 222 11.81 6.02 10.09
CA LEU A 222 11.12 7.19 9.54
C LEU A 222 12.06 8.16 8.82
N VAL A 223 13.23 8.43 9.39
CA VAL A 223 14.23 9.33 8.79
C VAL A 223 14.77 8.73 7.49
N ALA A 224 15.14 7.45 7.52
CA ALA A 224 15.64 6.73 6.36
C ALA A 224 14.60 6.66 5.24
N TYR A 225 13.35 6.32 5.56
CA TYR A 225 12.28 6.21 4.56
C TYR A 225 11.86 7.56 3.98
N LYS A 226 11.87 8.63 4.78
CA LYS A 226 11.59 9.97 4.25
C LYS A 226 12.64 10.40 3.23
N ALA A 227 13.93 10.18 3.53
CA ALA A 227 15.02 10.46 2.61
C ALA A 227 14.96 9.53 1.37
N GLY A 228 14.69 8.24 1.56
CA GLY A 228 14.52 7.25 0.50
C GLY A 228 13.37 7.62 -0.43
N TYR A 229 12.21 7.98 0.08
CA TYR A 229 11.08 8.38 -0.74
C TYR A 229 11.38 9.63 -1.60
N ALA A 230 12.05 10.62 -1.03
CA ALA A 230 12.46 11.82 -1.78
C ALA A 230 13.42 11.49 -2.95
N LYS A 231 14.27 10.48 -2.79
CA LYS A 231 15.16 9.97 -3.82
C LYS A 231 14.39 9.10 -4.83
N TRP A 232 13.56 8.16 -4.35
CA TRP A 232 12.77 7.23 -5.15
C TRP A 232 11.84 7.95 -6.15
N ARG A 233 11.22 9.06 -5.74
CA ARG A 233 10.37 9.88 -6.64
C ARG A 233 11.07 10.41 -7.88
N LYS A 234 12.40 10.42 -7.91
CA LYS A 234 13.20 10.82 -9.09
C LYS A 234 13.27 9.72 -10.15
N LEU A 235 12.92 8.47 -9.79
CA LEU A 235 13.00 7.34 -10.72
C LEU A 235 12.02 7.47 -11.89
N TYR A 236 10.77 7.85 -11.62
CA TYR A 236 9.79 7.97 -12.71
C TYR A 236 10.19 8.97 -13.79
N PRO A 237 10.58 10.22 -13.49
CA PRO A 237 11.07 11.14 -14.52
C PRO A 237 12.27 10.61 -15.29
N ALA A 238 13.21 9.96 -14.61
CA ALA A 238 14.38 9.37 -15.24
C ALA A 238 14.00 8.23 -16.19
N LEU A 239 13.13 7.32 -15.75
CA LEU A 239 12.66 6.19 -16.57
C LEU A 239 11.84 6.67 -17.77
N LYS A 240 11.04 7.73 -17.60
CA LYS A 240 10.28 8.32 -18.70
C LYS A 240 11.19 8.90 -19.79
N SER A 241 12.39 9.36 -19.45
CA SER A 241 13.33 9.96 -20.39
C SER A 241 14.11 8.96 -21.23
N VAL A 242 14.13 7.67 -20.87
CA VAL A 242 14.93 6.63 -21.55
C VAL A 242 14.11 5.66 -22.40
N ARG A 243 12.86 5.98 -22.66
CA ARG A 243 11.99 5.21 -23.57
C ARG A 243 11.90 5.82 -24.96
#